data_103adb410b61fd81db20c84ab7c821ca
#
_entry.id   103adb410b61fd81db20c84ab7c821ca
#
_cell.length_a   1.000
_cell.length_b   1.000
_cell.length_c   1.000
_cell.angle_alpha   90.00
_cell.angle_beta   90.00
_cell.angle_gamma   90.00
#
_symmetry.space_group_name_H-M   'P 1'
#
loop_
_entity.id
_entity.type
_entity.pdbx_description
1 polymer ?
#
loop_
_entity_poly.entity_id
_entity_poly.type
_entity_poly.pdbx_seq_one_letter_code
_entity_poly.pdbx_strand_id
1 'polypeptide(L)'
;MKLQFLGIGVVLGAFVFIPAAVSSGTLPESSQQAASATKGGQSASESSKGAIPFPEVPRITAEEVQRMAKDKGNVVLVDTDDSESYAAEHIKGAVNVAYDPTADVRSQDDMLSALPGDKLIVFYCNCAHEEDSAPMVLEMQQLGYDRDKVKALKGGLTRWEQLGYPLVGTDVRTAQAKAN
;
A
#
# COMPACT_ATOMS: atom_id res chain seq x y z
N MET A 1 -33.81 29.97 -27.11
CA MET A 1 -34.95 30.78 -26.64
C MET A 1 -35.44 30.19 -25.33
N LYS A 2 -35.59 31.04 -24.32
CA LYS A 2 -36.08 30.87 -22.94
C LYS A 2 -35.11 30.30 -21.92
N LEU A 3 -34.44 31.27 -21.24
CA LEU A 3 -34.04 31.32 -19.84
C LEU A 3 -35.24 31.05 -18.91
N GLN A 4 -34.98 30.33 -17.82
CA GLN A 4 -35.71 30.62 -16.58
C GLN A 4 -34.77 30.48 -15.40
N PHE A 5 -34.62 31.57 -14.69
CA PHE A 5 -34.02 31.80 -13.37
C PHE A 5 -35.03 31.39 -12.28
N LEU A 6 -34.57 31.13 -11.12
CA LEU A 6 -34.94 31.49 -9.76
C LEU A 6 -34.86 30.34 -8.78
N GLY A 7 -34.17 30.66 -7.66
CA GLY A 7 -34.36 29.99 -6.38
C GLY A 7 -33.19 30.15 -5.42
N ILE A 8 -32.94 31.40 -4.96
CA ILE A 8 -32.04 31.66 -3.82
C ILE A 8 -32.83 31.37 -2.54
N GLY A 9 -32.38 30.36 -1.80
CA GLY A 9 -32.86 30.06 -0.46
C GLY A 9 -31.73 30.30 0.56
N VAL A 10 -31.75 31.48 1.17
CA VAL A 10 -30.90 31.79 2.33
C VAL A 10 -31.59 31.25 3.58
N VAL A 11 -30.97 30.29 4.26
CA VAL A 11 -31.39 29.87 5.60
C VAL A 11 -30.40 30.45 6.62
N LEU A 12 -30.84 31.47 7.34
CA LEU A 12 -30.18 31.96 8.56
C LEU A 12 -30.42 30.94 9.69
N GLY A 13 -29.41 30.23 10.10
CA GLY A 13 -29.41 29.41 11.32
C GLY A 13 -28.78 30.19 12.48
N ALA A 14 -29.59 30.43 13.52
CA ALA A 14 -29.23 31.18 14.72
C ALA A 14 -28.18 30.43 15.55
N PHE A 15 -27.09 31.11 15.89
CA PHE A 15 -26.12 30.72 16.91
C PHE A 15 -26.72 30.85 18.31
N VAL A 16 -26.85 29.74 18.99
CA VAL A 16 -27.15 29.73 20.44
C VAL A 16 -25.82 29.65 21.21
N PHE A 17 -25.49 30.73 21.88
CA PHE A 17 -24.38 30.79 22.84
C PHE A 17 -24.82 30.20 24.17
N ILE A 18 -24.10 29.16 24.63
CA ILE A 18 -24.21 28.64 25.99
C ILE A 18 -22.97 29.05 26.77
N PRO A 19 -23.09 29.79 27.90
CA PRO A 19 -21.94 30.18 28.69
C PRO A 19 -21.41 29.05 29.55
N ALA A 20 -20.09 28.94 29.59
CA ALA A 20 -19.33 28.01 30.42
C ALA A 20 -19.45 28.34 31.90
N ALA A 21 -19.82 27.38 32.72
CA ALA A 21 -19.69 27.47 34.17
C ALA A 21 -18.31 26.96 34.58
N VAL A 22 -17.54 27.87 35.18
CA VAL A 22 -16.26 27.55 35.85
C VAL A 22 -16.59 27.00 37.22
N SER A 23 -16.18 25.75 37.49
CA SER A 23 -16.18 25.18 38.84
C SER A 23 -14.74 24.92 39.26
N SER A 24 -14.30 25.75 40.21
CA SER A 24 -13.04 25.57 40.96
C SER A 24 -13.22 24.46 41.97
N GLY A 25 -12.48 23.40 41.85
CA GLY A 25 -12.40 22.29 42.80
C GLY A 25 -10.96 22.02 43.21
N THR A 26 -10.73 22.34 44.46
CA THR A 26 -9.56 22.27 45.33
C THR A 26 -8.87 20.90 45.32
N LEU A 27 -7.52 20.90 45.26
CA LEU A 27 -6.64 19.79 45.53
C LEU A 27 -6.62 19.45 47.04
N PRO A 28 -6.38 18.20 47.39
CA PRO A 28 -5.55 17.87 48.56
C PRO A 28 -4.24 17.18 48.15
N GLU A 29 -3.24 17.76 48.75
CA GLU A 29 -1.84 17.30 48.84
C GLU A 29 -1.72 16.12 49.80
N SER A 30 -0.62 15.36 49.59
CA SER A 30 0.04 14.46 50.53
C SER A 30 -0.21 12.95 50.35
N SER A 31 0.74 12.23 49.84
CA SER A 31 1.75 11.52 50.69
C SER A 31 2.76 10.79 49.81
N GLN A 32 4.01 11.08 50.06
CA GLN A 32 5.16 10.32 49.61
C GLN A 32 5.11 8.90 50.20
N GLN A 33 5.42 7.90 49.39
CA GLN A 33 6.19 6.76 49.89
C GLN A 33 7.02 6.09 48.80
N ALA A 34 8.23 5.84 49.20
CA ALA A 34 9.42 5.49 48.47
C ALA A 34 9.45 4.10 47.84
N ALA A 35 10.27 4.03 46.82
CA ALA A 35 11.22 2.96 46.49
C ALA A 35 10.70 1.51 46.30
N SER A 36 10.74 1.06 45.05
CA SER A 36 11.43 -0.19 44.77
C SER A 36 11.86 -0.18 43.29
N ALA A 37 13.16 -0.15 43.10
CA ALA A 37 13.81 -0.42 41.84
C ALA A 37 13.52 -1.86 41.42
N THR A 38 12.94 -2.06 40.29
CA THR A 38 13.02 -3.32 39.55
C THR A 38 13.48 -3.03 38.14
N LYS A 39 14.65 -3.45 37.95
CA LYS A 39 15.51 -3.57 36.82
C LYS A 39 14.79 -4.10 35.59
N GLY A 40 15.04 -3.41 34.45
CA GLY A 40 15.27 -4.06 33.18
C GLY A 40 14.14 -4.89 32.61
N GLY A 41 13.40 -4.29 31.72
CA GLY A 41 12.69 -4.96 30.66
C GLY A 41 13.00 -4.24 29.37
N GLN A 42 14.22 -4.37 28.88
CA GLN A 42 14.50 -4.26 27.46
C GLN A 42 13.72 -5.40 26.84
N SER A 43 12.50 -5.10 26.39
CA SER A 43 11.87 -5.94 25.40
C SER A 43 12.70 -5.78 24.14
N ALA A 44 13.72 -6.63 24.06
CA ALA A 44 14.41 -6.93 22.84
C ALA A 44 13.33 -7.16 21.78
N SER A 45 13.47 -6.51 20.65
CA SER A 45 12.85 -6.94 19.41
C SER A 45 13.26 -8.39 19.20
N GLU A 46 12.44 -9.32 19.65
CA GLU A 46 12.45 -10.66 19.13
C GLU A 46 12.05 -10.52 17.66
N SER A 47 13.11 -10.49 16.84
CA SER A 47 13.05 -10.78 15.42
C SER A 47 12.11 -11.97 15.25
N SER A 48 10.87 -11.72 14.88
CA SER A 48 9.92 -12.75 14.47
C SER A 48 10.40 -13.30 13.13
N LYS A 49 11.33 -14.23 13.22
CA LYS A 49 11.83 -15.02 12.10
C LYS A 49 10.66 -15.78 11.55
N GLY A 50 9.98 -15.22 10.51
CA GLY A 50 8.93 -15.89 9.77
C GLY A 50 7.54 -15.25 9.75
N ALA A 51 7.28 -14.11 10.39
CA ALA A 51 6.00 -13.42 10.22
C ALA A 51 6.00 -12.66 8.88
N ILE A 52 5.04 -12.98 8.03
CA ILE A 52 4.81 -12.24 6.79
C ILE A 52 4.28 -10.86 7.17
N PRO A 53 4.90 -9.75 6.71
CA PRO A 53 4.37 -8.41 6.91
C PRO A 53 2.94 -8.29 6.32
N PHE A 54 2.09 -7.49 6.93
CA PHE A 54 0.72 -7.25 6.45
C PHE A 54 -0.06 -8.55 6.16
N PRO A 55 -0.31 -9.41 7.18
CA PRO A 55 -0.96 -10.70 6.99
C PRO A 55 -2.39 -10.59 6.44
N GLU A 56 -3.03 -9.43 6.59
CA GLU A 56 -4.37 -9.11 6.09
C GLU A 56 -4.41 -8.86 4.57
N VAL A 57 -3.28 -8.60 3.94
CA VAL A 57 -3.21 -8.34 2.49
C VAL A 57 -3.47 -9.62 1.71
N PRO A 58 -4.43 -9.64 0.77
CA PRO A 58 -4.65 -10.79 -0.09
C PRO A 58 -3.46 -11.00 -1.03
N ARG A 59 -3.06 -12.24 -1.17
CA ARG A 59 -1.92 -12.63 -2.01
C ARG A 59 -2.35 -13.58 -3.12
N ILE A 60 -1.58 -13.53 -4.22
CA ILE A 60 -1.73 -14.44 -5.35
C ILE A 60 -0.36 -15.04 -5.69
N THR A 61 -0.31 -16.30 -6.11
CA THR A 61 0.94 -16.95 -6.48
C THR A 61 1.41 -16.56 -7.88
N ALA A 62 2.72 -16.65 -8.11
CA ALA A 62 3.31 -16.37 -9.42
C ALA A 62 2.78 -17.33 -10.49
N GLU A 63 2.51 -18.58 -10.12
CA GLU A 63 1.97 -19.61 -11.02
C GLU A 63 0.53 -19.26 -11.47
N GLU A 64 -0.31 -18.71 -10.57
CA GLU A 64 -1.66 -18.26 -10.90
C GLU A 64 -1.61 -17.06 -11.83
N VAL A 65 -0.79 -16.05 -11.50
CA VAL A 65 -0.61 -14.87 -12.33
C VAL A 65 -0.12 -15.24 -13.73
N GLN A 66 0.88 -16.12 -13.84
CA GLN A 66 1.42 -16.58 -15.12
C GLN A 66 0.37 -17.30 -15.98
N ARG A 67 -0.53 -18.07 -15.38
CA ARG A 67 -1.66 -18.69 -16.11
C ARG A 67 -2.62 -17.61 -16.63
N MET A 68 -3.02 -16.67 -15.75
CA MET A 68 -3.96 -15.61 -16.10
C MET A 68 -3.39 -14.66 -17.17
N ALA A 69 -2.09 -14.36 -17.11
CA ALA A 69 -1.43 -13.50 -18.11
C ALA A 69 -1.43 -14.11 -19.51
N LYS A 70 -1.46 -15.45 -19.64
CA LYS A 70 -1.59 -16.13 -20.93
C LYS A 70 -2.99 -16.01 -21.54
N ASP A 71 -4.01 -15.85 -20.69
CA ASP A 71 -5.42 -15.80 -21.09
C ASP A 71 -5.92 -14.39 -21.50
N LYS A 72 -4.99 -13.54 -21.92
CA LYS A 72 -5.23 -12.20 -22.49
C LYS A 72 -6.08 -11.24 -21.65
N GLY A 73 -5.45 -10.57 -20.72
CA GLY A 73 -5.87 -9.19 -20.44
C GLY A 73 -6.70 -8.93 -19.20
N ASN A 74 -6.95 -9.91 -18.33
CA ASN A 74 -7.68 -9.68 -17.09
C ASN A 74 -6.77 -9.35 -15.87
N VAL A 75 -5.45 -9.25 -16.07
CA VAL A 75 -4.48 -8.94 -15.02
C VAL A 75 -3.67 -7.72 -15.40
N VAL A 76 -3.52 -6.80 -14.48
CA VAL A 76 -2.56 -5.69 -14.51
C VAL A 76 -1.48 -5.97 -13.49
N LEU A 77 -0.23 -6.04 -13.91
CA LEU A 77 0.92 -6.16 -13.03
C LEU A 77 1.46 -4.77 -12.74
N VAL A 78 1.68 -4.47 -11.48
CA VAL A 78 2.21 -3.18 -11.03
C VAL A 78 3.48 -3.42 -10.23
N ASP A 79 4.58 -2.91 -10.74
CA ASP A 79 5.88 -2.89 -10.09
C ASP A 79 5.96 -1.70 -9.15
N THR A 80 6.29 -1.94 -7.89
CA THR A 80 6.38 -0.89 -6.87
C THR A 80 7.81 -0.47 -6.56
N ASP A 81 8.78 -1.03 -7.26
CA ASP A 81 10.16 -0.60 -7.15
C ASP A 81 10.36 0.79 -7.79
N ASP A 82 11.46 1.45 -7.46
CA ASP A 82 11.82 2.71 -8.11
C ASP A 82 12.04 2.54 -9.62
N SER A 83 12.05 3.65 -10.33
CA SER A 83 12.15 3.65 -11.79
C SER A 83 13.46 3.09 -12.34
N GLU A 84 14.56 3.15 -11.58
CA GLU A 84 15.84 2.58 -11.95
C GLU A 84 15.82 1.06 -11.84
N SER A 85 15.33 0.54 -10.73
CA SER A 85 15.12 -0.90 -10.50
C SER A 85 14.18 -1.49 -11.55
N TYR A 86 13.05 -0.83 -11.80
CA TYR A 86 12.10 -1.25 -12.85
C TYR A 86 12.77 -1.28 -14.25
N ALA A 87 13.56 -0.28 -14.59
CA ALA A 87 14.26 -0.26 -15.87
C ALA A 87 15.32 -1.35 -15.99
N ALA A 88 15.96 -1.71 -14.86
CA ALA A 88 16.93 -2.80 -14.81
C ALA A 88 16.29 -4.14 -15.06
N GLU A 89 15.21 -4.47 -14.35
CA GLU A 89 14.49 -5.74 -14.48
C GLU A 89 13.06 -5.66 -13.95
N HIS A 90 12.09 -6.10 -14.74
CA HIS A 90 10.70 -6.18 -14.34
C HIS A 90 9.93 -7.30 -15.06
N ILE A 91 8.75 -7.66 -14.56
CA ILE A 91 7.87 -8.65 -15.20
C ILE A 91 7.35 -8.07 -16.52
N LYS A 92 7.48 -8.82 -17.60
CA LYS A 92 7.05 -8.39 -18.93
C LYS A 92 5.60 -7.90 -18.96
N GLY A 93 5.41 -6.63 -19.31
CA GLY A 93 4.09 -6.00 -19.44
C GLY A 93 3.57 -5.38 -18.14
N ALA A 94 4.35 -5.35 -17.08
CA ALA A 94 4.05 -4.58 -15.89
C ALA A 94 4.15 -3.07 -16.15
N VAL A 95 3.38 -2.30 -15.38
CA VAL A 95 3.52 -0.85 -15.26
C VAL A 95 4.25 -0.52 -13.97
N ASN A 96 4.97 0.59 -13.94
CA ASN A 96 5.67 1.03 -12.73
C ASN A 96 4.85 2.10 -11.99
N VAL A 97 4.58 1.85 -10.73
CA VAL A 97 4.06 2.81 -9.76
C VAL A 97 4.89 2.64 -8.49
N ALA A 98 5.97 3.39 -8.40
CA ALA A 98 6.91 3.27 -7.29
C ALA A 98 6.27 3.56 -5.94
N TYR A 99 6.52 2.71 -4.95
CA TYR A 99 6.15 2.96 -3.58
C TYR A 99 7.15 3.93 -2.93
N ASP A 100 6.68 5.07 -2.49
CA ASP A 100 7.46 6.03 -1.72
C ASP A 100 6.67 6.44 -0.46
N PRO A 101 7.05 5.94 0.71
CA PRO A 101 6.37 6.27 1.96
C PRO A 101 6.52 7.75 2.36
N THR A 102 7.37 8.50 1.66
CA THR A 102 7.60 9.94 1.89
C THR A 102 6.92 10.83 0.84
N ALA A 103 6.33 10.23 -0.19
CA ALA A 103 5.64 10.96 -1.25
C ALA A 103 4.39 11.68 -0.72
N ASP A 104 3.96 12.69 -1.47
CA ASP A 104 2.64 13.28 -1.22
C ASP A 104 1.55 12.26 -1.54
N VAL A 105 0.74 11.94 -0.54
CA VAL A 105 -0.35 10.95 -0.62
C VAL A 105 -1.25 11.18 -1.83
N ARG A 106 -1.58 12.43 -2.15
CA ARG A 106 -2.44 12.76 -3.30
C ARG A 106 -1.82 12.36 -4.63
N SER A 107 -0.50 12.54 -4.77
CA SER A 107 0.22 12.17 -6.00
C SER A 107 0.20 10.66 -6.21
N GLN A 108 0.32 9.90 -5.15
CA GLN A 108 0.25 8.42 -5.19
C GLN A 108 -1.18 7.95 -5.45
N ASP A 109 -2.18 8.52 -4.76
CA ASP A 109 -3.60 8.25 -4.98
C ASP A 109 -4.03 8.49 -6.43
N ASP A 110 -3.55 9.57 -7.05
CA ASP A 110 -3.85 9.89 -8.45
C ASP A 110 -3.32 8.82 -9.41
N MET A 111 -2.08 8.34 -9.18
CA MET A 111 -1.49 7.26 -9.98
C MET A 111 -2.25 5.94 -9.80
N LEU A 112 -2.58 5.60 -8.57
CA LEU A 112 -3.33 4.38 -8.25
C LEU A 112 -4.76 4.42 -8.81
N SER A 113 -5.42 5.57 -8.72
CA SER A 113 -6.78 5.76 -9.23
C SER A 113 -6.87 5.67 -10.76
N ALA A 114 -5.76 5.81 -11.48
CA ALA A 114 -5.70 5.62 -12.92
C ALA A 114 -5.68 4.14 -13.34
N LEU A 115 -5.49 3.21 -12.40
CA LEU A 115 -5.51 1.78 -12.68
C LEU A 115 -6.94 1.28 -12.92
N PRO A 116 -7.14 0.28 -13.82
CA PRO A 116 -8.47 -0.18 -14.20
C PRO A 116 -9.14 -0.99 -13.08
N GLY A 117 -10.27 -0.52 -12.55
CA GLY A 117 -11.01 -1.17 -11.46
C GLY A 117 -11.78 -2.45 -11.85
N ASP A 118 -11.89 -2.76 -13.14
CA ASP A 118 -12.56 -3.96 -13.65
C ASP A 118 -11.64 -5.19 -13.73
N LYS A 119 -10.32 -5.01 -13.64
CA LYS A 119 -9.31 -6.06 -13.75
C LYS A 119 -8.76 -6.50 -12.39
N LEU A 120 -8.11 -7.66 -12.37
CA LEU A 120 -7.24 -8.05 -11.26
C LEU A 120 -5.96 -7.23 -11.32
N ILE A 121 -5.65 -6.50 -10.24
CA ILE A 121 -4.42 -5.73 -10.10
C ILE A 121 -3.51 -6.49 -9.14
N VAL A 122 -2.29 -6.75 -9.56
CA VAL A 122 -1.29 -7.48 -8.78
C VAL A 122 -0.06 -6.62 -8.61
N PHE A 123 0.18 -6.17 -7.38
CA PHE A 123 1.36 -5.42 -7.00
C PHE A 123 2.51 -6.36 -6.65
N TYR A 124 3.73 -5.99 -7.03
CA TYR A 124 4.95 -6.71 -6.66
C TYR A 124 6.13 -5.75 -6.51
N CYS A 125 7.13 -6.17 -5.74
CA CYS A 125 8.43 -5.53 -5.58
C CYS A 125 9.55 -6.57 -5.72
N ASN A 126 10.78 -6.12 -5.77
CA ASN A 126 11.97 -6.96 -5.71
C ASN A 126 12.30 -7.41 -4.28
N CYS A 127 11.31 -7.56 -3.43
CA CYS A 127 11.41 -7.96 -2.05
C CYS A 127 10.69 -9.30 -1.82
N ALA A 128 11.25 -10.17 -0.98
CA ALA A 128 10.75 -11.52 -0.78
C ALA A 128 9.48 -11.61 0.09
N HIS A 129 9.19 -10.56 0.86
CA HIS A 129 8.09 -10.51 1.83
C HIS A 129 7.07 -9.40 1.54
N GLU A 130 7.06 -8.88 0.34
CA GLU A 130 6.10 -7.88 -0.17
C GLU A 130 6.07 -6.57 0.64
N GLU A 131 7.22 -6.15 1.21
CA GLU A 131 7.32 -4.98 2.10
C GLU A 131 6.84 -3.69 1.45
N ASP A 132 7.09 -3.49 0.15
CA ASP A 132 6.71 -2.28 -0.58
C ASP A 132 5.39 -2.47 -1.36
N SER A 133 5.09 -3.67 -1.81
CA SER A 133 3.87 -3.94 -2.58
C SER A 133 2.63 -4.13 -1.72
N ALA A 134 2.77 -4.66 -0.50
CA ALA A 134 1.63 -4.86 0.39
C ALA A 134 0.97 -3.55 0.87
N PRO A 135 1.70 -2.49 1.25
CA PRO A 135 1.11 -1.19 1.53
C PRO A 135 0.27 -0.64 0.36
N MET A 136 0.74 -0.78 -0.88
CA MET A 136 0.03 -0.32 -2.08
C MET A 136 -1.31 -1.04 -2.28
N VAL A 137 -1.39 -2.33 -1.93
CA VAL A 137 -2.66 -3.08 -1.92
C VAL A 137 -3.64 -2.49 -0.90
N LEU A 138 -3.18 -2.16 0.31
CA LEU A 138 -4.02 -1.55 1.33
C LEU A 138 -4.52 -0.17 0.92
N GLU A 139 -3.67 0.64 0.30
CA GLU A 139 -4.02 1.95 -0.21
C GLU A 139 -5.10 1.87 -1.31
N MET A 140 -4.94 0.96 -2.27
CA MET A 140 -5.97 0.69 -3.28
C MET A 140 -7.32 0.32 -2.66
N GLN A 141 -7.32 -0.47 -1.60
CA GLN A 141 -8.55 -0.83 -0.89
C GLN A 141 -9.17 0.38 -0.17
N GLN A 142 -8.36 1.30 0.36
CA GLN A 142 -8.83 2.57 0.93
C GLN A 142 -9.43 3.49 -0.14
N LEU A 143 -8.91 3.46 -1.36
CA LEU A 143 -9.46 4.17 -2.52
C LEU A 143 -10.75 3.53 -3.06
N GLY A 144 -11.23 2.43 -2.46
CA GLY A 144 -12.51 1.80 -2.78
C GLY A 144 -12.44 0.68 -3.82
N TYR A 145 -11.25 0.21 -4.18
CA TYR A 145 -11.10 -0.95 -5.06
C TYR A 145 -11.52 -2.24 -4.33
N ASP A 146 -12.09 -3.16 -5.11
CA ASP A 146 -12.54 -4.45 -4.61
C ASP A 146 -11.36 -5.27 -4.07
N ARG A 147 -11.45 -5.69 -2.82
CA ARG A 147 -10.43 -6.47 -2.14
C ARG A 147 -10.06 -7.76 -2.86
N ASP A 148 -11.01 -8.38 -3.55
CA ASP A 148 -10.76 -9.61 -4.30
C ASP A 148 -10.00 -9.36 -5.61
N LYS A 149 -10.00 -8.11 -6.07
CA LYS A 149 -9.35 -7.68 -7.31
C LYS A 149 -8.00 -7.00 -7.11
N VAL A 150 -7.56 -6.75 -5.88
CA VAL A 150 -6.26 -6.12 -5.61
C VAL A 150 -5.46 -7.03 -4.68
N LYS A 151 -4.32 -7.51 -5.15
CA LYS A 151 -3.50 -8.51 -4.44
C LYS A 151 -2.01 -8.21 -4.54
N ALA A 152 -1.24 -8.71 -3.57
CA ALA A 152 0.22 -8.75 -3.67
C ALA A 152 0.69 -10.07 -4.30
N LEU A 153 1.74 -10.00 -5.11
CA LEU A 153 2.41 -11.18 -5.68
C LEU A 153 3.25 -11.84 -4.59
N LYS A 154 2.87 -13.05 -4.20
CA LYS A 154 3.57 -13.80 -3.16
C LYS A 154 5.02 -14.08 -3.55
N GLY A 155 5.97 -13.57 -2.74
CA GLY A 155 7.40 -13.69 -2.97
C GLY A 155 7.96 -12.76 -4.03
N GLY A 156 7.16 -11.80 -4.52
CA GLY A 156 7.57 -10.72 -5.40
C GLY A 156 8.29 -11.15 -6.68
N LEU A 157 9.14 -10.25 -7.20
CA LEU A 157 9.95 -10.50 -8.38
C LEU A 157 10.91 -11.68 -8.17
N THR A 158 11.48 -11.81 -6.97
CA THR A 158 12.38 -12.92 -6.63
C THR A 158 11.75 -14.29 -6.89
N ARG A 159 10.48 -14.48 -6.51
CA ARG A 159 9.78 -15.74 -6.75
C ARG A 159 9.49 -15.98 -8.23
N TRP A 160 9.13 -14.92 -8.97
CA TRP A 160 8.89 -14.96 -10.41
C TRP A 160 10.15 -15.41 -11.18
N GLU A 161 11.30 -14.85 -10.82
CA GLU A 161 12.61 -15.20 -11.36
C GLU A 161 12.99 -16.66 -11.07
N GLN A 162 12.84 -17.11 -9.82
CA GLN A 162 13.11 -18.50 -9.42
C GLN A 162 12.35 -19.54 -10.24
N LEU A 163 11.15 -19.17 -10.72
CA LEU A 163 10.33 -20.02 -11.58
C LEU A 163 10.72 -19.95 -13.06
N GLY A 164 11.70 -19.10 -13.42
CA GLY A 164 12.15 -18.89 -14.79
C GLY A 164 11.11 -18.23 -15.68
N TYR A 165 10.21 -17.43 -15.11
CA TYR A 165 9.18 -16.74 -15.86
C TYR A 165 9.74 -15.49 -16.57
N PRO A 166 9.09 -15.02 -17.66
CA PRO A 166 9.64 -13.96 -18.50
C PRO A 166 9.82 -12.64 -17.76
N LEU A 167 11.03 -12.11 -17.82
CA LEU A 167 11.43 -10.79 -17.37
C LEU A 167 11.90 -9.95 -18.57
N VAL A 168 11.88 -8.65 -18.41
CA VAL A 168 12.41 -7.66 -19.36
C VAL A 168 13.15 -6.55 -18.61
N GLY A 169 14.10 -5.91 -19.28
CA GLY A 169 14.90 -4.84 -18.67
C GLY A 169 16.31 -4.82 -19.28
N THR A 170 17.13 -3.89 -18.83
CA THR A 170 18.51 -3.72 -19.31
C THR A 170 19.42 -4.84 -18.83
N ASP A 171 19.22 -5.35 -17.64
CA ASP A 171 20.08 -6.37 -17.00
C ASP A 171 19.76 -7.78 -17.42
N VAL A 172 18.49 -8.05 -17.77
CA VAL A 172 18.05 -9.38 -18.27
C VAL A 172 18.81 -9.80 -19.53
N ARG A 173 19.07 -8.88 -20.46
CA ARG A 173 19.84 -9.16 -21.66
C ARG A 173 21.27 -9.61 -21.37
N THR A 174 21.86 -9.03 -20.33
CA THR A 174 23.23 -9.33 -19.92
C THR A 174 23.32 -10.70 -19.26
N ALA A 175 22.33 -11.09 -18.49
CA ALA A 175 22.24 -12.41 -17.87
C ALA A 175 22.02 -13.53 -18.91
N GLN A 176 21.12 -13.33 -19.87
CA GLN A 176 20.84 -14.29 -20.94
C GLN A 176 22.02 -14.44 -21.90
N ALA A 177 22.77 -13.36 -22.19
CA ALA A 177 23.97 -13.41 -23.01
C ALA A 177 25.14 -14.15 -22.37
N LYS A 178 25.16 -14.25 -21.04
CA LYS A 178 26.18 -15.04 -20.30
C LYS A 178 25.83 -16.51 -20.16
N ALA A 179 24.55 -16.89 -20.37
CA ALA A 179 24.05 -18.25 -20.24
C ALA A 179 24.11 -19.06 -21.56
N ASN A 180 24.40 -18.41 -22.70
CA ASN A 180 24.64 -18.99 -24.03
C ASN A 180 26.15 -18.97 -24.35
#